data_1f6bdc69b716ec244ba168af38b56444
#
_entry.id   1f6bdc69b716ec244ba168af38b56444
#
_cell.length_a   1.000
_cell.length_b   1.000
_cell.length_c   1.000
_cell.angle_alpha   90.00
_cell.angle_beta   90.00
_cell.angle_gamma   90.00
#
_symmetry.space_group_name_H-M   'P 1'
#
loop_
_entity.id
_entity.type
_entity.pdbx_description
1 polymer ?
#
loop_
_entity_poly.entity_id
_entity_poly.type
_entity_poly.pdbx_seq_one_letter_code
_entity_poly.pdbx_strand_id
1 'polypeptide(L)'
;MKKTVKAVELKSKGTGTLIVSPSAWMVWEKCALSLQAVKSPLVLERDEYAKEGTRLHGIIADVLKDPHYAIDAESDDAALIRFAVETVKQELNGNVNFAVESGLSVKVKNVQFSGTADVLATKDDTVIIIDHKMGWREVEAEGNNQLKLYAHMEAARDEKIKCWKGIIINARFNSVSYTGGEIDPYYLSTTAKDILARTAKKQFQTGNHCAYCQRLSTCAKIRAAIIKWTRPGAIDSITRTPEKLAEALRLAKPAEKLFETIKKEAQLFMDLGGALPGVTVEYTAGTRAWPRDMNRLDIATRIGVKIEDMLEESFKSPAQAEKVGADKDAINSIVVRPPRKGFKFI
;
A
#
# COMPACT_ATOMS: atom_id res chain seq x y z
N MET A 1 -28.83 -14.56 27.46
CA MET A 1 -29.54 -13.75 26.45
C MET A 1 -28.78 -13.81 25.17
N LYS A 2 -29.29 -14.56 24.16
CA LYS A 2 -28.64 -14.68 22.82
C LYS A 2 -28.93 -13.40 22.03
N LYS A 3 -27.94 -12.54 21.84
CA LYS A 3 -28.02 -11.43 20.88
C LYS A 3 -27.77 -11.98 19.48
N THR A 4 -28.83 -12.16 18.72
CA THR A 4 -28.78 -12.50 17.30
C THR A 4 -28.25 -11.28 16.54
N VAL A 5 -27.06 -11.39 15.97
CA VAL A 5 -26.51 -10.38 15.08
C VAL A 5 -27.31 -10.45 13.78
N LYS A 6 -28.22 -9.52 13.58
CA LYS A 6 -28.94 -9.36 12.30
C LYS A 6 -27.95 -8.90 11.24
N ALA A 7 -27.85 -9.66 10.14
CA ALA A 7 -27.18 -9.22 8.94
C ALA A 7 -27.81 -7.91 8.45
N VAL A 8 -27.04 -6.84 8.43
CA VAL A 8 -27.48 -5.55 7.91
C VAL A 8 -27.39 -5.62 6.39
N GLU A 9 -28.53 -5.79 5.72
CA GLU A 9 -28.63 -5.53 4.29
C GLU A 9 -28.42 -4.04 4.04
N LEU A 10 -27.22 -3.67 3.62
CA LEU A 10 -26.93 -2.32 3.14
C LEU A 10 -27.53 -2.11 1.74
N LYS A 11 -28.76 -1.64 1.69
CA LYS A 11 -29.33 -1.04 0.49
C LYS A 11 -28.63 0.29 0.25
N SER A 12 -27.57 0.29 -0.57
CA SER A 12 -26.97 1.52 -1.07
C SER A 12 -27.91 2.18 -2.08
N LYS A 13 -28.75 3.11 -1.64
CA LYS A 13 -29.23 4.18 -2.48
C LYS A 13 -28.05 5.15 -2.69
N GLY A 14 -27.12 4.80 -3.58
CA GLY A 14 -26.01 5.65 -3.93
C GLY A 14 -26.52 6.89 -4.68
N THR A 15 -26.43 8.04 -4.06
CA THR A 15 -26.40 9.31 -4.78
C THR A 15 -25.18 9.27 -5.68
N GLY A 16 -25.41 9.06 -6.91
CA GLY A 16 -24.68 8.96 -8.14
C GLY A 16 -23.25 9.50 -8.33
N THR A 17 -22.51 9.89 -7.31
CA THR A 17 -21.13 10.40 -7.46
C THR A 17 -20.13 9.28 -7.20
N LEU A 18 -19.28 8.98 -8.21
CA LEU A 18 -18.18 8.04 -8.09
C LEU A 18 -16.95 8.77 -7.53
N ILE A 19 -16.33 8.22 -6.50
CA ILE A 19 -15.08 8.75 -5.94
C ILE A 19 -13.91 8.00 -6.58
N VAL A 20 -12.99 8.76 -7.18
CA VAL A 20 -11.82 8.27 -7.91
C VAL A 20 -10.56 8.75 -7.20
N SER A 21 -9.81 7.82 -6.61
CA SER A 21 -8.52 8.13 -6.00
C SER A 21 -7.38 7.97 -7.03
N PRO A 22 -6.51 8.99 -7.20
CA PRO A 22 -5.33 8.86 -8.04
C PRO A 22 -4.43 7.69 -7.64
N SER A 23 -4.19 7.45 -6.35
CA SER A 23 -3.35 6.33 -5.87
C SER A 23 -3.92 4.94 -6.17
N ALA A 24 -5.21 4.83 -6.47
CA ALA A 24 -5.86 3.56 -6.85
C ALA A 24 -6.02 3.39 -8.38
N TRP A 25 -5.34 4.22 -9.20
CA TRP A 25 -5.54 4.23 -10.65
C TRP A 25 -5.33 2.86 -11.31
N MET A 26 -4.33 2.10 -10.88
CA MET A 26 -4.05 0.76 -11.41
C MET A 26 -5.22 -0.23 -11.25
N VAL A 27 -6.10 0.02 -10.29
CA VAL A 27 -7.27 -0.83 -10.03
C VAL A 27 -8.47 -0.37 -10.85
N TRP A 28 -8.86 0.90 -10.75
CA TRP A 28 -10.07 1.38 -11.40
C TRP A 28 -9.90 1.56 -12.94
N GLU A 29 -8.68 1.79 -13.41
CA GLU A 29 -8.40 1.78 -14.85
C GLU A 29 -8.72 0.43 -15.49
N LYS A 30 -8.43 -0.67 -14.80
CA LYS A 30 -8.72 -2.03 -15.30
C LYS A 30 -10.12 -2.51 -14.97
N CYS A 31 -10.70 -2.08 -13.85
CA CYS A 31 -12.00 -2.55 -13.41
C CYS A 31 -12.89 -1.42 -12.88
N ALA A 32 -13.84 -0.95 -13.69
CA ALA A 32 -14.76 0.10 -13.30
C ALA A 32 -15.65 -0.26 -12.09
N LEU A 33 -15.89 -1.55 -11.82
CA LEU A 33 -16.62 -1.98 -10.64
C LEU A 33 -15.89 -1.68 -9.32
N SER A 34 -14.60 -1.47 -9.34
CA SER A 34 -13.82 -1.12 -8.13
C SER A 34 -14.28 0.22 -7.54
N LEU A 35 -14.77 1.14 -8.36
CA LEU A 35 -15.27 2.45 -7.96
C LEU A 35 -16.63 2.41 -7.25
N GLN A 36 -17.36 1.31 -7.38
CA GLN A 36 -18.63 1.08 -6.68
C GLN A 36 -18.39 0.42 -5.32
N ALA A 37 -17.33 0.79 -4.62
CA ALA A 37 -16.92 0.14 -3.40
C ALA A 37 -18.02 0.16 -2.34
N VAL A 38 -18.48 -1.04 -1.97
CA VAL A 38 -19.12 -1.24 -0.68
C VAL A 38 -18.01 -1.30 0.34
N LYS A 39 -17.97 -0.37 1.28
CA LYS A 39 -17.06 -0.49 2.42
C LYS A 39 -17.37 -1.81 3.11
N SER A 40 -16.37 -2.68 3.28
CA SER A 40 -16.54 -3.83 4.15
C SER A 40 -17.02 -3.33 5.50
N PRO A 41 -18.04 -3.94 6.13
CA PRO A 41 -18.46 -3.56 7.48
C PRO A 41 -17.36 -3.81 8.52
N LEU A 42 -16.37 -4.63 8.17
CA LEU A 42 -15.18 -4.87 8.97
C LEU A 42 -14.08 -3.95 8.47
N VAL A 43 -13.57 -3.09 9.34
CA VAL A 43 -12.36 -2.30 9.08
C VAL A 43 -11.19 -3.29 9.09
N LEU A 44 -10.85 -3.82 7.92
CA LEU A 44 -9.65 -4.63 7.78
C LEU A 44 -8.45 -3.74 8.08
N GLU A 45 -7.70 -4.11 9.09
CA GLU A 45 -6.43 -3.48 9.34
C GLU A 45 -5.55 -3.54 8.08
N ARG A 46 -4.89 -2.42 7.78
CA ARG A 46 -3.93 -2.37 6.68
C ARG A 46 -2.86 -3.43 6.93
N ASP A 47 -2.41 -4.04 5.86
CA ASP A 47 -1.23 -4.88 5.82
C ASP A 47 -0.03 -4.17 6.48
N GLU A 48 0.83 -4.88 7.19
CA GLU A 48 2.00 -4.31 7.89
C GLU A 48 2.88 -3.47 6.95
N TYR A 49 3.05 -3.90 5.70
CA TYR A 49 3.78 -3.12 4.69
C TYR A 49 3.09 -1.79 4.35
N ALA A 50 1.75 -1.77 4.34
CA ALA A 50 1.00 -0.54 4.10
C ALA A 50 0.99 0.38 5.33
N LYS A 51 1.03 -0.18 6.55
CA LYS A 51 1.22 0.57 7.80
C LYS A 51 2.59 1.20 7.83
N GLU A 52 3.62 0.43 7.48
CA GLU A 52 5.00 0.87 7.43
C GLU A 52 5.18 1.99 6.39
N GLY A 53 4.67 1.82 5.19
CA GLY A 53 4.66 2.88 4.18
C GLY A 53 4.02 4.16 4.70
N THR A 54 2.84 4.07 5.34
CA THR A 54 2.15 5.23 5.92
C THR A 54 2.96 5.90 7.02
N ARG A 55 3.64 5.13 7.89
CA ARG A 55 4.52 5.64 8.94
C ARG A 55 5.67 6.45 8.35
N LEU A 56 6.37 5.90 7.34
CA LEU A 56 7.50 6.56 6.68
C LEU A 56 7.09 7.84 5.95
N HIS A 57 5.95 7.83 5.23
CA HIS A 57 5.39 9.05 4.64
C HIS A 57 5.13 10.12 5.70
N GLY A 58 4.56 9.73 6.86
CA GLY A 58 4.34 10.66 7.97
C GLY A 58 5.64 11.32 8.46
N ILE A 59 6.69 10.52 8.70
CA ILE A 59 8.00 11.04 9.15
C ILE A 59 8.61 11.99 8.10
N ILE A 60 8.59 11.60 6.81
CA ILE A 60 9.10 12.46 5.73
C ILE A 60 8.32 13.77 5.69
N ALA A 61 7.00 13.70 5.82
CA ALA A 61 6.15 14.89 5.85
C ALA A 61 6.49 15.82 7.04
N ASP A 62 6.75 15.26 8.22
CA ASP A 62 7.12 16.03 9.41
C ASP A 62 8.50 16.69 9.24
N VAL A 63 9.49 15.95 8.71
CA VAL A 63 10.83 16.51 8.42
C VAL A 63 10.78 17.63 7.36
N LEU A 64 9.91 17.50 6.36
CA LEU A 64 9.75 18.53 5.33
C LEU A 64 9.02 19.78 5.84
N LYS A 65 8.12 19.62 6.82
CA LYS A 65 7.38 20.75 7.44
C LYS A 65 8.18 21.47 8.50
N ASP A 66 9.00 20.74 9.26
CA ASP A 66 9.81 21.29 10.35
C ASP A 66 11.32 21.04 10.09
N PRO A 67 12.08 22.10 9.74
CA PRO A 67 13.54 21.98 9.53
C PRO A 67 14.31 21.52 10.78
N HIS A 68 13.72 21.62 11.98
CA HIS A 68 14.31 21.20 13.23
C HIS A 68 13.91 19.78 13.65
N TYR A 69 13.06 19.11 12.87
CA TYR A 69 12.68 17.73 13.15
C TYR A 69 13.90 16.81 13.08
N ALA A 70 14.24 16.19 14.19
CA ALA A 70 15.38 15.28 14.27
C ALA A 70 15.01 13.91 13.72
N ILE A 71 15.70 13.46 12.69
CA ILE A 71 15.64 12.07 12.24
C ILE A 71 16.52 11.26 13.21
N ASP A 72 15.94 10.25 13.86
CA ASP A 72 16.71 9.32 14.68
C ASP A 72 17.78 8.65 13.80
N ALA A 73 19.03 9.02 14.05
CA ALA A 73 20.17 8.59 13.25
C ALA A 73 20.45 7.07 13.35
N GLU A 74 19.99 6.45 14.43
CA GLU A 74 20.16 5.01 14.69
C GLU A 74 18.99 4.17 14.12
N SER A 75 17.94 4.82 13.61
CA SER A 75 16.84 4.13 12.97
C SER A 75 17.25 3.48 11.65
N ASP A 76 16.80 2.23 11.41
CA ASP A 76 16.96 1.52 10.13
C ASP A 76 16.43 2.31 8.94
N ASP A 77 15.51 3.22 9.19
CA ASP A 77 14.84 4.02 8.16
C ASP A 77 15.53 5.37 7.92
N ALA A 78 16.52 5.74 8.76
CA ALA A 78 17.15 7.07 8.69
C ALA A 78 17.73 7.38 7.30
N ALA A 79 18.39 6.42 6.67
CA ALA A 79 18.96 6.57 5.34
C ALA A 79 17.88 6.78 4.28
N LEU A 80 16.78 6.02 4.34
CA LEU A 80 15.63 6.13 3.43
C LEU A 80 14.96 7.50 3.54
N ILE A 81 14.75 7.96 4.78
CA ILE A 81 14.11 9.25 5.06
C ILE A 81 15.01 10.39 4.57
N ARG A 82 16.33 10.34 4.88
CA ARG A 82 17.28 11.36 4.40
C ARG A 82 17.31 11.42 2.89
N PHE A 83 17.46 10.30 2.21
CA PHE A 83 17.45 10.26 0.74
C PHE A 83 16.19 10.91 0.16
N ALA A 84 14.99 10.55 0.68
CA ALA A 84 13.75 11.13 0.21
C ALA A 84 13.66 12.65 0.44
N VAL A 85 14.01 13.10 1.64
CA VAL A 85 13.98 14.53 2.01
C VAL A 85 14.99 15.36 1.22
N GLU A 86 16.23 14.86 1.10
CA GLU A 86 17.29 15.56 0.36
C GLU A 86 16.93 15.65 -1.14
N THR A 87 16.37 14.59 -1.71
CA THR A 87 15.90 14.60 -3.09
C THR A 87 14.81 15.65 -3.29
N VAL A 88 13.80 15.72 -2.40
CA VAL A 88 12.78 16.78 -2.47
C VAL A 88 13.40 18.17 -2.44
N LYS A 89 14.33 18.42 -1.50
CA LYS A 89 15.01 19.70 -1.37
C LYS A 89 15.82 20.07 -2.62
N GLN A 90 16.50 19.10 -3.22
CA GLN A 90 17.26 19.28 -4.46
C GLN A 90 16.34 19.59 -5.65
N GLU A 91 15.26 18.84 -5.81
CA GLU A 91 14.30 19.01 -6.91
C GLU A 91 13.56 20.36 -6.86
N LEU A 92 13.32 20.88 -5.66
CA LEU A 92 12.67 22.15 -5.46
C LEU A 92 13.65 23.33 -5.38
N ASN A 93 14.97 23.11 -5.44
CA ASN A 93 16.03 24.14 -5.46
C ASN A 93 15.89 25.23 -4.36
N GLY A 94 15.41 24.89 -3.18
CA GLY A 94 15.37 25.74 -1.99
C GLY A 94 14.48 27.00 -2.03
N ASN A 95 13.94 27.38 -3.19
CA ASN A 95 13.20 28.65 -3.39
C ASN A 95 11.75 28.48 -3.86
N VAL A 96 11.22 27.27 -3.86
CA VAL A 96 9.85 27.01 -4.29
C VAL A 96 8.98 26.73 -3.07
N ASN A 97 7.90 27.47 -2.91
CA ASN A 97 6.88 27.15 -1.92
C ASN A 97 6.24 25.82 -2.30
N PHE A 98 6.19 24.89 -1.35
CA PHE A 98 5.57 23.59 -1.54
C PHE A 98 4.64 23.24 -0.38
N ALA A 99 3.66 22.41 -0.67
CA ALA A 99 2.76 21.82 0.31
C ALA A 99 3.06 20.34 0.46
N VAL A 100 3.03 19.84 1.69
CA VAL A 100 3.24 18.42 2.03
C VAL A 100 1.90 17.84 2.46
N GLU A 101 1.62 16.60 2.03
CA GLU A 101 0.33 15.95 2.27
C GLU A 101 -0.85 16.82 1.79
N SER A 102 -0.74 17.34 0.56
CA SER A 102 -1.71 18.25 -0.01
C SER A 102 -2.97 17.55 -0.48
N GLY A 103 -4.09 17.83 0.18
CA GLY A 103 -5.40 17.31 -0.20
C GLY A 103 -5.94 17.97 -1.47
N LEU A 104 -6.23 17.17 -2.47
CA LEU A 104 -6.82 17.61 -3.74
C LEU A 104 -8.20 17.00 -3.94
N SER A 105 -9.15 17.82 -4.42
CA SER A 105 -10.50 17.36 -4.73
C SER A 105 -11.09 18.18 -5.87
N VAL A 106 -11.45 17.51 -6.97
CA VAL A 106 -12.08 18.14 -8.15
C VAL A 106 -13.27 17.30 -8.58
N LYS A 107 -14.43 17.94 -8.74
CA LYS A 107 -15.65 17.29 -9.19
C LYS A 107 -15.91 17.59 -10.67
N VAL A 108 -16.05 16.55 -11.47
CA VAL A 108 -16.42 16.63 -12.87
C VAL A 108 -17.65 15.75 -13.11
N LYS A 109 -18.79 16.35 -13.35
CA LYS A 109 -20.10 15.64 -13.44
C LYS A 109 -20.35 14.80 -12.18
N ASN A 110 -20.62 13.51 -12.35
CA ASN A 110 -20.84 12.55 -11.27
C ASN A 110 -19.56 11.79 -10.88
N VAL A 111 -18.39 12.35 -11.16
CA VAL A 111 -17.10 11.81 -10.75
C VAL A 111 -16.40 12.85 -9.89
N GLN A 112 -15.94 12.45 -8.72
CA GLN A 112 -15.11 13.24 -7.83
C GLN A 112 -13.71 12.61 -7.77
N PHE A 113 -12.74 13.29 -8.35
CA PHE A 113 -11.35 12.96 -8.17
C PHE A 113 -10.92 13.49 -6.80
N SER A 114 -10.37 12.63 -5.96
CA SER A 114 -9.96 13.02 -4.60
C SER A 114 -8.78 12.18 -4.12
N GLY A 115 -7.78 12.83 -3.52
CA GLY A 115 -6.60 12.19 -2.97
C GLY A 115 -5.66 13.18 -2.33
N THR A 116 -4.55 12.71 -1.81
CA THR A 116 -3.50 13.49 -1.15
C THR A 116 -2.21 13.28 -1.94
N ALA A 117 -1.57 14.36 -2.37
CA ALA A 117 -0.25 14.34 -2.97
C ALA A 117 0.80 14.49 -1.86
N ASP A 118 1.85 13.66 -1.87
CA ASP A 118 2.88 13.68 -0.83
C ASP A 118 3.59 15.05 -0.79
N VAL A 119 4.04 15.54 -1.96
CA VAL A 119 4.55 16.90 -2.12
C VAL A 119 3.97 17.52 -3.40
N LEU A 120 3.48 18.73 -3.26
CA LEU A 120 2.96 19.55 -4.35
C LEU A 120 3.63 20.92 -4.32
N ALA A 121 4.21 21.33 -5.43
CA ALA A 121 4.82 22.65 -5.59
C ALA A 121 4.40 23.25 -6.92
N THR A 122 4.48 24.59 -7.02
CA THR A 122 4.26 25.30 -8.28
C THR A 122 5.42 26.26 -8.50
N LYS A 123 6.02 26.18 -9.67
CA LYS A 123 7.06 27.08 -10.13
C LYS A 123 6.66 27.64 -11.48
N ASP A 124 6.53 28.96 -11.56
CA ASP A 124 6.03 29.67 -12.74
C ASP A 124 4.65 29.13 -13.16
N ASP A 125 4.53 28.54 -14.33
CA ASP A 125 3.32 27.90 -14.87
C ASP A 125 3.34 26.36 -14.78
N THR A 126 4.29 25.81 -14.04
CA THR A 126 4.51 24.36 -13.93
C THR A 126 4.20 23.86 -12.52
N VAL A 127 3.27 22.90 -12.42
CA VAL A 127 3.05 22.16 -11.17
C VAL A 127 4.01 20.97 -11.08
N ILE A 128 4.60 20.79 -9.89
CA ILE A 128 5.52 19.70 -9.58
C ILE A 128 4.84 18.80 -8.57
N ILE A 129 4.70 17.52 -8.91
CA ILE A 129 4.15 16.48 -8.04
C ILE A 129 5.26 15.50 -7.71
N ILE A 130 5.55 15.32 -6.42
CA ILE A 130 6.51 14.30 -5.96
C ILE A 130 5.75 13.28 -5.13
N ASP A 131 6.00 12.01 -5.41
CA ASP A 131 5.35 10.88 -4.71
C ASP A 131 6.44 9.91 -4.24
N HIS A 132 6.44 9.60 -2.94
CA HIS A 132 7.41 8.72 -2.31
C HIS A 132 6.95 7.27 -2.38
N LYS A 133 7.84 6.39 -2.78
CA LYS A 133 7.59 4.94 -2.79
C LYS A 133 8.52 4.25 -1.78
N MET A 134 7.92 3.82 -0.66
CA MET A 134 8.61 3.17 0.45
C MET A 134 8.53 1.64 0.39
N GLY A 135 7.94 1.09 -0.68
CA GLY A 135 7.76 -0.35 -0.87
C GLY A 135 8.99 -1.05 -1.42
N TRP A 136 8.93 -2.39 -1.45
CA TRP A 136 9.97 -3.28 -1.99
C TRP A 136 9.84 -3.52 -3.50
N ARG A 137 9.21 -2.62 -4.22
CA ARG A 137 9.07 -2.65 -5.66
C ARG A 137 9.30 -1.26 -6.19
N GLU A 138 10.22 -1.14 -7.13
CA GLU A 138 10.47 0.09 -7.86
C GLU A 138 9.27 0.48 -8.71
N VAL A 139 8.97 1.76 -8.76
CA VAL A 139 7.86 2.36 -9.51
C VAL A 139 8.41 3.43 -10.43
N GLU A 140 8.06 3.35 -11.70
CA GLU A 140 8.44 4.35 -12.69
C GLU A 140 7.46 5.53 -12.70
N ALA A 141 8.01 6.72 -12.95
CA ALA A 141 7.21 7.93 -13.15
C ALA A 141 6.56 7.95 -14.54
N GLU A 142 7.25 7.43 -15.56
CA GLU A 142 6.71 7.36 -16.91
C GLU A 142 5.43 6.51 -16.97
N GLY A 143 4.39 7.03 -17.60
CA GLY A 143 3.09 6.38 -17.65
C GLY A 143 2.33 6.31 -16.33
N ASN A 144 2.79 7.00 -15.29
CA ASN A 144 2.15 6.99 -13.97
C ASN A 144 0.96 7.94 -13.92
N ASN A 145 -0.25 7.37 -14.06
CA ASN A 145 -1.50 8.14 -14.05
C ASN A 145 -1.82 8.76 -12.67
N GLN A 146 -1.22 8.34 -11.58
CA GLN A 146 -1.37 8.97 -10.27
C GLN A 146 -0.82 10.39 -10.31
N LEU A 147 0.42 10.57 -10.77
CA LEU A 147 1.07 11.87 -10.90
C LEU A 147 0.31 12.77 -11.88
N LYS A 148 -0.05 12.22 -13.04
CA LYS A 148 -0.81 12.94 -14.07
C LYS A 148 -2.16 13.44 -13.54
N LEU A 149 -2.88 12.61 -12.81
CA LEU A 149 -4.15 13.00 -12.20
C LEU A 149 -3.99 14.13 -11.20
N TYR A 150 -3.04 14.05 -10.28
CA TYR A 150 -2.78 15.13 -9.31
C TYR A 150 -2.44 16.44 -10.03
N ALA A 151 -1.59 16.39 -11.05
CA ALA A 151 -1.22 17.58 -11.82
C ALA A 151 -2.44 18.25 -12.47
N HIS A 152 -3.30 17.47 -13.13
CA HIS A 152 -4.52 17.98 -13.76
C HIS A 152 -5.59 18.42 -12.75
N MET A 153 -5.60 17.81 -11.55
CA MET A 153 -6.47 18.27 -10.46
C MET A 153 -6.03 19.65 -9.95
N GLU A 154 -4.73 19.89 -9.81
CA GLU A 154 -4.22 21.20 -9.40
C GLU A 154 -4.41 22.25 -10.49
N ALA A 155 -4.13 21.92 -11.75
CA ALA A 155 -4.39 22.82 -12.88
C ALA A 155 -5.88 23.20 -13.04
N ALA A 156 -6.80 22.33 -12.60
CA ALA A 156 -8.23 22.68 -12.56
C ALA A 156 -8.58 23.68 -11.43
N ARG A 157 -7.68 23.90 -10.46
CA ARG A 157 -7.81 24.88 -9.37
C ARG A 157 -7.10 26.18 -9.65
N ASP A 158 -6.01 26.10 -10.45
CA ASP A 158 -5.24 27.27 -10.86
C ASP A 158 -4.99 27.25 -12.37
N GLU A 159 -5.72 28.10 -13.09
CA GLU A 159 -5.67 28.24 -14.56
C GLU A 159 -4.31 28.74 -15.09
N LYS A 160 -3.44 29.25 -14.23
CA LYS A 160 -2.09 29.66 -14.60
C LYS A 160 -1.19 28.48 -14.92
N ILE A 161 -1.49 27.31 -14.38
CA ILE A 161 -0.72 26.09 -14.59
C ILE A 161 -0.93 25.59 -16.03
N LYS A 162 0.16 25.50 -16.80
CA LYS A 162 0.18 25.05 -18.20
C LYS A 162 0.98 23.77 -18.39
N CYS A 163 1.96 23.52 -17.52
CA CYS A 163 2.84 22.38 -17.56
C CYS A 163 2.84 21.61 -16.24
N TRP A 164 3.32 20.38 -16.25
CA TRP A 164 3.50 19.59 -15.06
C TRP A 164 4.78 18.76 -15.11
N LYS A 165 5.37 18.54 -13.95
CA LYS A 165 6.49 17.62 -13.70
C LYS A 165 6.08 16.64 -12.63
N GLY A 166 6.24 15.36 -12.89
CA GLY A 166 5.99 14.28 -11.94
C GLY A 166 7.29 13.58 -11.56
N ILE A 167 7.48 13.30 -10.29
CA ILE A 167 8.68 12.69 -9.74
C ILE A 167 8.28 11.53 -8.84
N ILE A 168 8.85 10.35 -9.05
CA ILE A 168 8.78 9.22 -8.13
C ILE A 168 10.13 9.07 -7.44
N ILE A 169 10.11 9.05 -6.12
CA ILE A 169 11.29 8.77 -5.29
C ILE A 169 11.15 7.37 -4.70
N ASN A 170 11.93 6.42 -5.22
CA ASN A 170 11.99 5.05 -4.71
C ASN A 170 13.09 4.96 -3.65
N ALA A 171 12.79 5.28 -2.41
CA ALA A 171 13.80 5.46 -1.37
C ALA A 171 14.60 4.17 -1.08
N ARG A 172 13.97 2.99 -1.10
CA ARG A 172 14.67 1.72 -0.88
C ARG A 172 15.64 1.33 -2.00
N PHE A 173 15.49 1.92 -3.18
CA PHE A 173 16.31 1.65 -4.36
C PHE A 173 17.29 2.78 -4.65
N ASN A 174 17.27 3.84 -3.83
CA ASN A 174 18.04 5.07 -4.08
C ASN A 174 17.86 5.56 -5.52
N SER A 175 16.67 5.45 -6.07
CA SER A 175 16.37 5.83 -7.44
C SER A 175 15.26 6.88 -7.52
N VAL A 176 15.37 7.71 -8.56
CA VAL A 176 14.42 8.77 -8.86
C VAL A 176 14.05 8.67 -10.33
N SER A 177 12.78 8.72 -10.64
CA SER A 177 12.29 8.75 -12.01
C SER A 177 11.38 9.93 -12.27
N TYR A 178 11.31 10.37 -13.53
CA TYR A 178 10.70 11.61 -13.92
C TYR A 178 9.70 11.40 -15.05
N THR A 179 8.67 12.23 -15.08
CA THR A 179 7.73 12.37 -16.19
C THR A 179 7.19 13.79 -16.22
N GLY A 180 6.47 14.16 -17.24
CA GLY A 180 5.86 15.49 -17.33
C GLY A 180 5.28 15.77 -18.70
N GLY A 181 4.82 16.99 -18.87
CA GLY A 181 4.25 17.45 -20.13
C GLY A 181 3.35 18.67 -19.97
N GLU A 182 2.60 18.97 -21.00
CA GLU A 182 1.60 20.03 -20.98
C GLU A 182 0.32 19.56 -20.28
N ILE A 183 -0.41 20.52 -19.70
CA ILE A 183 -1.73 20.28 -19.13
C ILE A 183 -2.76 20.19 -20.28
N ASP A 184 -3.39 19.02 -20.37
CA ASP A 184 -4.57 18.85 -21.23
C ASP A 184 -5.83 19.33 -20.48
N PRO A 185 -6.46 20.43 -20.91
CA PRO A 185 -7.63 21.00 -20.22
C PRO A 185 -8.84 20.04 -20.25
N TYR A 186 -8.84 19.05 -21.11
CA TYR A 186 -9.92 18.08 -21.24
C TYR A 186 -9.66 16.76 -20.50
N TYR A 187 -8.46 16.55 -19.96
CA TYR A 187 -8.04 15.27 -19.36
C TYR A 187 -9.02 14.76 -18.30
N LEU A 188 -9.37 15.57 -17.29
CA LEU A 188 -10.28 15.17 -16.23
C LEU A 188 -11.70 14.92 -16.76
N SER A 189 -12.16 15.73 -17.71
CA SER A 189 -13.51 15.57 -18.30
C SER A 189 -13.62 14.33 -19.17
N THR A 190 -12.57 14.01 -19.93
CA THR A 190 -12.46 12.81 -20.75
C THR A 190 -12.37 11.56 -19.88
N THR A 191 -11.52 11.58 -18.85
CA THR A 191 -11.37 10.51 -17.87
C THR A 191 -12.69 10.24 -17.13
N ALA A 192 -13.38 11.29 -16.67
CA ALA A 192 -14.69 11.14 -16.03
C ALA A 192 -15.74 10.53 -16.97
N LYS A 193 -15.77 10.95 -18.24
CA LYS A 193 -16.68 10.40 -19.26
C LYS A 193 -16.41 8.91 -19.51
N ASP A 194 -15.16 8.51 -19.63
CA ASP A 194 -14.77 7.11 -19.80
C ASP A 194 -15.16 6.25 -18.59
N ILE A 195 -14.86 6.71 -17.37
CA ILE A 195 -15.23 6.03 -16.12
C ILE A 195 -16.75 5.82 -16.06
N LEU A 196 -17.54 6.84 -16.31
CA LEU A 196 -19.00 6.76 -16.30
C LEU A 196 -19.52 5.77 -17.34
N ALA A 197 -18.98 5.79 -18.57
CA ALA A 197 -19.35 4.87 -19.64
C ALA A 197 -19.04 3.41 -19.30
N ARG A 198 -17.83 3.13 -18.75
CA ARG A 198 -17.42 1.78 -18.34
C ARG A 198 -18.22 1.28 -17.14
N THR A 199 -18.54 2.16 -16.21
CA THR A 199 -19.38 1.82 -15.05
C THR A 199 -20.80 1.49 -15.47
N ALA A 200 -21.40 2.27 -16.39
CA ALA A 200 -22.74 2.02 -16.94
C ALA A 200 -22.80 0.67 -17.68
N LYS A 201 -21.77 0.35 -18.45
CA LYS A 201 -21.64 -0.94 -19.15
C LYS A 201 -21.26 -2.10 -18.22
N LYS A 202 -21.09 -1.87 -16.91
CA LYS A 202 -20.62 -2.85 -15.92
C LYS A 202 -19.35 -3.58 -16.38
N GLN A 203 -18.44 -2.87 -17.02
CA GLN A 203 -17.17 -3.45 -17.44
C GLN A 203 -16.32 -3.80 -16.24
N PHE A 204 -15.92 -5.06 -16.18
CA PHE A 204 -15.04 -5.59 -15.15
C PHE A 204 -13.98 -6.49 -15.78
N GLN A 205 -12.84 -6.53 -15.14
CA GLN A 205 -11.76 -7.44 -15.49
C GLN A 205 -11.18 -8.01 -14.22
N THR A 206 -10.93 -9.32 -14.18
CA THR A 206 -10.21 -9.97 -13.10
C THR A 206 -8.72 -10.09 -13.45
N GLY A 207 -7.86 -9.99 -12.46
CA GLY A 207 -6.41 -10.08 -12.65
C GLY A 207 -5.64 -9.62 -11.41
N ASN A 208 -4.32 -9.45 -11.53
CA ASN A 208 -3.44 -9.09 -10.42
C ASN A 208 -3.86 -7.81 -9.67
N HIS A 209 -4.46 -6.84 -10.36
CA HIS A 209 -4.99 -5.62 -9.74
C HIS A 209 -6.08 -5.89 -8.69
N CYS A 210 -6.76 -7.04 -8.76
CA CYS A 210 -7.77 -7.41 -7.76
C CYS A 210 -7.18 -7.58 -6.35
N ALA A 211 -5.90 -7.91 -6.23
CA ALA A 211 -5.22 -8.01 -4.92
C ALA A 211 -5.19 -6.67 -4.17
N TYR A 212 -5.29 -5.56 -4.88
CA TYR A 212 -5.30 -4.19 -4.32
C TYR A 212 -6.70 -3.57 -4.30
N CYS A 213 -7.73 -4.33 -4.72
CA CYS A 213 -9.10 -3.84 -4.81
C CYS A 213 -9.80 -3.92 -3.46
N GLN A 214 -10.35 -2.81 -2.99
CA GLN A 214 -11.11 -2.75 -1.73
C GLN A 214 -12.35 -3.65 -1.72
N ARG A 215 -12.81 -4.11 -2.88
CA ARG A 215 -13.95 -5.02 -3.04
C ARG A 215 -13.55 -6.49 -3.11
N LEU A 216 -12.29 -6.84 -2.91
CA LEU A 216 -11.81 -8.20 -3.11
C LEU A 216 -12.67 -9.24 -2.37
N SER A 217 -12.93 -9.04 -1.07
CA SER A 217 -13.71 -9.97 -0.23
C SER A 217 -15.19 -10.07 -0.63
N THR A 218 -15.77 -9.02 -1.21
CA THR A 218 -17.18 -8.96 -1.60
C THR A 218 -17.43 -9.15 -3.09
N CYS A 219 -16.37 -9.23 -3.92
CA CYS A 219 -16.48 -9.28 -5.36
C CYS A 219 -16.88 -10.67 -5.89
N ALA A 220 -18.12 -10.83 -6.35
CA ALA A 220 -18.60 -12.08 -6.91
C ALA A 220 -17.79 -12.53 -8.14
N LYS A 221 -17.21 -11.59 -8.92
CA LYS A 221 -16.48 -11.91 -10.15
C LYS A 221 -15.14 -12.57 -9.86
N ILE A 222 -14.38 -12.03 -8.90
CA ILE A 222 -13.10 -12.65 -8.53
C ILE A 222 -13.32 -14.00 -7.84
N ARG A 223 -14.36 -14.12 -7.00
CA ARG A 223 -14.70 -15.40 -6.37
C ARG A 223 -15.07 -16.46 -7.41
N ALA A 224 -15.90 -16.11 -8.40
CA ALA A 224 -16.25 -17.03 -9.49
C ALA A 224 -15.01 -17.44 -10.31
N ALA A 225 -14.10 -16.51 -10.58
CA ALA A 225 -12.85 -16.78 -11.30
C ALA A 225 -11.94 -17.74 -10.50
N ILE A 226 -11.80 -17.56 -9.19
CA ILE A 226 -11.01 -18.44 -8.32
C ILE A 226 -11.67 -19.84 -8.26
N ILE A 227 -12.99 -19.92 -8.06
CA ILE A 227 -13.73 -21.18 -8.00
C ILE A 227 -13.57 -21.99 -9.30
N LYS A 228 -13.54 -21.33 -10.46
CA LYS A 228 -13.29 -22.00 -11.75
C LYS A 228 -12.01 -22.84 -11.72
N TRP A 229 -10.95 -22.32 -11.07
CA TRP A 229 -9.64 -22.97 -11.00
C TRP A 229 -9.48 -23.97 -9.86
N THR A 230 -10.38 -23.95 -8.87
CA THR A 230 -10.38 -24.89 -7.72
C THR A 230 -11.30 -26.12 -7.94
N ARG A 231 -11.99 -26.21 -9.08
CA ARG A 231 -12.83 -27.36 -9.39
C ARG A 231 -11.99 -28.61 -9.66
N PRO A 232 -12.49 -29.81 -9.31
CA PRO A 232 -11.81 -31.06 -9.65
C PRO A 232 -11.45 -31.12 -11.15
N GLY A 233 -10.24 -31.53 -11.47
CA GLY A 233 -9.70 -31.60 -12.84
C GLY A 233 -9.24 -30.26 -13.43
N ALA A 234 -9.54 -29.11 -12.82
CA ALA A 234 -9.06 -27.82 -13.30
C ALA A 234 -7.54 -27.70 -13.19
N ILE A 235 -6.96 -28.16 -12.07
CA ILE A 235 -5.50 -28.12 -11.83
C ILE A 235 -4.78 -28.94 -12.91
N ASP A 236 -5.25 -30.15 -13.24
CA ASP A 236 -4.64 -30.97 -14.29
C ASP A 236 -4.66 -30.30 -15.66
N SER A 237 -5.64 -29.43 -15.90
CA SER A 237 -5.75 -28.66 -17.14
C SER A 237 -4.87 -27.40 -17.16
N ILE A 238 -4.54 -26.82 -15.99
CA ILE A 238 -3.68 -25.64 -15.86
C ILE A 238 -2.26 -25.96 -16.30
N THR A 239 -1.75 -27.13 -15.91
CA THR A 239 -0.35 -27.52 -16.18
C THR A 239 -0.11 -27.93 -17.63
N ARG A 240 -1.15 -28.03 -18.46
CA ARG A 240 -1.05 -28.58 -19.82
C ARG A 240 -0.76 -27.54 -20.90
N THR A 241 -1.06 -26.26 -20.67
CA THR A 241 -0.76 -25.21 -21.64
C THR A 241 -0.24 -23.93 -20.97
N PRO A 242 0.76 -23.24 -21.59
CA PRO A 242 1.30 -21.99 -21.06
C PRO A 242 0.23 -20.90 -20.86
N GLU A 243 -0.77 -20.83 -21.73
CA GLU A 243 -1.84 -19.84 -21.66
C GLU A 243 -2.73 -20.04 -20.42
N LYS A 244 -3.08 -21.28 -20.11
CA LYS A 244 -3.86 -21.60 -18.90
C LYS A 244 -3.06 -21.36 -17.63
N LEU A 245 -1.78 -21.71 -17.64
CA LEU A 245 -0.89 -21.42 -16.52
C LEU A 245 -0.76 -19.90 -16.29
N ALA A 246 -0.61 -19.11 -17.35
CA ALA A 246 -0.57 -17.66 -17.29
C ALA A 246 -1.90 -17.07 -16.77
N GLU A 247 -3.07 -17.62 -17.17
CA GLU A 247 -4.37 -17.21 -16.65
C GLU A 247 -4.47 -17.50 -15.13
N ALA A 248 -4.06 -18.68 -14.69
CA ALA A 248 -4.04 -19.06 -13.28
C ALA A 248 -3.12 -18.17 -12.45
N LEU A 249 -1.90 -17.90 -12.93
CA LEU A 249 -0.94 -17.02 -12.26
C LEU A 249 -1.46 -15.58 -12.06
N ARG A 250 -2.25 -15.06 -12.99
CA ARG A 250 -2.89 -13.73 -12.82
C ARG A 250 -3.89 -13.70 -11.65
N LEU A 251 -4.40 -14.86 -11.23
CA LEU A 251 -5.33 -14.98 -10.11
C LEU A 251 -4.67 -15.43 -8.81
N ALA A 252 -3.43 -15.91 -8.84
CA ALA A 252 -2.73 -16.43 -7.67
C ALA A 252 -2.67 -15.37 -6.54
N LYS A 253 -2.11 -14.20 -6.82
CA LYS A 253 -2.01 -13.12 -5.83
C LYS A 253 -3.37 -12.63 -5.31
N PRO A 254 -4.41 -12.40 -6.13
CA PRO A 254 -5.76 -12.14 -5.63
C PRO A 254 -6.34 -13.26 -4.76
N ALA A 255 -6.07 -14.52 -5.09
CA ALA A 255 -6.54 -15.66 -4.30
C ALA A 255 -5.86 -15.72 -2.92
N GLU A 256 -4.54 -15.59 -2.87
CA GLU A 256 -3.77 -15.49 -1.62
C GLU A 256 -4.33 -14.35 -0.74
N LYS A 257 -4.50 -13.17 -1.32
CA LYS A 257 -5.03 -12.01 -0.60
C LYS A 257 -6.45 -12.21 -0.11
N LEU A 258 -7.30 -12.91 -0.87
CA LEU A 258 -8.65 -13.27 -0.45
C LEU A 258 -8.61 -14.19 0.77
N PHE A 259 -7.77 -15.24 0.75
CA PHE A 259 -7.63 -16.15 1.89
C PHE A 259 -7.03 -15.46 3.12
N GLU A 260 -6.05 -14.58 2.96
CA GLU A 260 -5.55 -13.75 4.05
C GLU A 260 -6.64 -12.85 4.65
N THR A 261 -7.49 -12.26 3.79
CA THR A 261 -8.62 -11.44 4.23
C THR A 261 -9.61 -12.27 5.05
N ILE A 262 -9.95 -13.47 4.59
CA ILE A 262 -10.83 -14.39 5.33
C ILE A 262 -10.22 -14.73 6.70
N LYS A 263 -8.91 -15.02 6.77
CA LYS A 263 -8.22 -15.28 8.03
C LYS A 263 -8.31 -14.08 8.99
N LYS A 264 -8.07 -12.87 8.48
CA LYS A 264 -8.17 -11.64 9.28
C LYS A 264 -9.60 -11.37 9.77
N GLU A 265 -10.59 -11.57 8.92
CA GLU A 265 -12.01 -11.43 9.30
C GLU A 265 -12.41 -12.46 10.36
N ALA A 266 -12.01 -13.71 10.19
CA ALA A 266 -12.24 -14.77 11.18
C ALA A 266 -11.57 -14.43 12.53
N GLN A 267 -10.33 -13.95 12.48
CA GLN A 267 -9.59 -13.52 13.67
C GLN A 267 -10.29 -12.39 14.40
N LEU A 268 -10.68 -11.34 13.68
CA LEU A 268 -11.39 -10.18 14.25
C LEU A 268 -12.74 -10.60 14.84
N PHE A 269 -13.48 -11.50 14.16
CA PHE A 269 -14.74 -12.02 14.68
C PHE A 269 -14.55 -12.73 16.02
N MET A 270 -13.50 -13.56 16.15
CA MET A 270 -13.19 -14.25 17.39
C MET A 270 -12.67 -13.30 18.48
N ASP A 271 -11.92 -12.27 18.13
CA ASP A 271 -11.43 -11.24 19.06
C ASP A 271 -12.57 -10.40 19.65
N LEU A 272 -13.66 -10.26 18.90
CA LEU A 272 -14.89 -9.63 19.36
C LEU A 272 -15.81 -10.57 20.18
N GLY A 273 -15.33 -11.76 20.52
CA GLY A 273 -16.06 -12.76 21.32
C GLY A 273 -16.96 -13.69 20.50
N GLY A 274 -16.85 -13.69 19.18
CA GLY A 274 -17.57 -14.64 18.32
C GLY A 274 -16.92 -16.03 18.37
N ALA A 275 -17.72 -17.07 18.13
CA ALA A 275 -17.26 -18.47 18.04
C ALA A 275 -17.42 -18.99 16.62
N LEU A 276 -16.38 -19.62 16.09
CA LEU A 276 -16.40 -20.31 14.80
C LEU A 276 -16.48 -21.82 15.03
N PRO A 277 -17.50 -22.51 14.51
CA PRO A 277 -17.62 -23.96 14.67
C PRO A 277 -16.38 -24.71 14.17
N GLY A 278 -15.81 -25.59 14.99
CA GLY A 278 -14.64 -26.38 14.64
C GLY A 278 -13.32 -25.62 14.55
N VAL A 279 -13.27 -24.37 15.04
CA VAL A 279 -12.07 -23.53 15.02
C VAL A 279 -11.81 -22.94 16.39
N THR A 280 -10.58 -23.00 16.87
CA THR A 280 -10.11 -22.31 18.07
C THR A 280 -8.87 -21.49 17.78
N VAL A 281 -8.55 -20.58 18.70
CA VAL A 281 -7.32 -19.79 18.61
C VAL A 281 -6.17 -20.55 19.23
N GLU A 282 -5.07 -20.65 18.51
CA GLU A 282 -3.81 -21.20 19.01
C GLU A 282 -2.75 -20.12 19.05
N TYR A 283 -2.00 -20.06 20.16
CA TYR A 283 -0.87 -19.18 20.32
C TYR A 283 0.43 -19.98 20.20
N THR A 284 1.22 -19.67 19.20
CA THR A 284 2.53 -20.27 19.00
C THR A 284 3.62 -19.22 19.21
N ALA A 285 4.82 -19.66 19.61
CA ALA A 285 5.96 -18.75 19.72
C ALA A 285 6.31 -18.18 18.34
N GLY A 286 6.45 -16.87 18.28
CA GLY A 286 6.86 -16.15 17.06
C GLY A 286 8.33 -16.39 16.69
N THR A 287 8.76 -15.81 15.59
CA THR A 287 10.17 -15.74 15.19
C THR A 287 10.93 -14.90 16.19
N ARG A 288 12.17 -15.29 16.50
CA ARG A 288 13.06 -14.47 17.33
C ARG A 288 13.24 -13.07 16.70
N ALA A 289 13.11 -12.06 17.51
CA ALA A 289 13.33 -10.68 17.12
C ALA A 289 14.08 -9.94 18.24
N TRP A 290 14.77 -8.88 17.89
CA TRP A 290 15.36 -8.00 18.88
C TRP A 290 14.27 -7.20 19.61
N PRO A 291 14.44 -6.85 20.91
CA PRO A 291 13.54 -5.95 21.61
C PRO A 291 13.50 -4.59 20.91
N ARG A 292 12.31 -3.99 20.80
CA ARG A 292 12.12 -2.70 20.14
C ARG A 292 12.63 -1.51 20.97
N ASP A 293 12.74 -1.70 22.27
CA ASP A 293 13.16 -0.73 23.27
C ASP A 293 14.68 -0.79 23.58
N MET A 294 15.40 -1.66 22.91
CA MET A 294 16.85 -1.79 23.07
C MET A 294 17.58 -1.25 21.85
N ASN A 295 18.55 -0.34 22.07
CA ASN A 295 19.33 0.19 20.97
C ASN A 295 20.32 -0.87 20.40
N ARG A 296 20.77 -0.66 19.17
CA ARG A 296 21.60 -1.63 18.44
C ARG A 296 22.98 -1.83 19.03
N LEU A 297 23.56 -0.78 19.59
CA LEU A 297 24.87 -0.85 20.24
C LEU A 297 24.81 -1.71 21.50
N ASP A 298 23.76 -1.55 22.31
CA ASP A 298 23.52 -2.38 23.48
C ASP A 298 23.31 -3.85 23.12
N ILE A 299 22.58 -4.10 22.04
CA ILE A 299 22.40 -5.46 21.51
C ILE A 299 23.74 -6.06 21.12
N ALA A 300 24.52 -5.39 20.26
CA ALA A 300 25.82 -5.86 19.79
C ALA A 300 26.78 -6.11 20.96
N THR A 301 26.83 -5.21 21.92
CA THR A 301 27.64 -5.34 23.13
C THR A 301 27.26 -6.57 23.96
N ARG A 302 25.96 -6.79 24.20
CA ARG A 302 25.46 -7.93 24.99
C ARG A 302 25.70 -9.29 24.34
N ILE A 303 25.69 -9.37 23.01
CA ILE A 303 25.95 -10.60 22.27
C ILE A 303 27.40 -10.78 21.88
N GLY A 304 28.27 -9.85 22.29
CA GLY A 304 29.75 -9.97 22.18
C GLY A 304 30.26 -9.82 20.73
N VAL A 305 29.58 -9.03 19.88
CA VAL A 305 30.04 -8.76 18.52
C VAL A 305 30.20 -7.25 18.30
N LYS A 306 31.00 -6.87 17.32
CA LYS A 306 31.14 -5.47 16.94
C LYS A 306 29.88 -5.00 16.20
N ILE A 307 29.52 -3.73 16.39
CA ILE A 307 28.34 -3.16 15.72
C ILE A 307 28.47 -3.20 14.20
N GLU A 308 29.69 -3.02 13.68
CA GLU A 308 29.98 -3.06 12.24
C GLU A 308 29.66 -4.43 11.63
N ASP A 309 29.88 -5.53 12.39
CA ASP A 309 29.60 -6.90 11.94
C ASP A 309 28.08 -7.20 11.90
N MET A 310 27.30 -6.38 12.60
CA MET A 310 25.82 -6.46 12.62
C MET A 310 25.14 -5.63 11.54
N LEU A 311 25.88 -4.74 10.87
CA LEU A 311 25.39 -3.86 9.82
C LEU A 311 25.85 -4.40 8.45
N GLU A 312 24.89 -4.60 7.57
CA GLU A 312 25.10 -4.74 6.11
C GLU A 312 24.31 -3.61 5.45
N GLU A 313 23.17 -3.93 4.88
CA GLU A 313 22.17 -2.94 4.46
C GLU A 313 21.18 -2.62 5.60
N SER A 314 21.09 -3.52 6.58
CA SER A 314 20.26 -3.39 7.78
C SER A 314 20.87 -4.17 8.95
N PHE A 315 20.44 -3.85 10.17
CA PHE A 315 20.89 -4.57 11.36
C PHE A 315 20.48 -6.06 11.30
N LYS A 316 21.47 -6.95 11.42
CA LYS A 316 21.28 -8.39 11.30
C LYS A 316 20.25 -8.92 12.29
N SER A 317 19.42 -9.83 11.86
CA SER A 317 18.49 -10.57 12.73
C SER A 317 19.23 -11.47 13.72
N PRO A 318 18.56 -11.94 14.80
CA PRO A 318 19.17 -12.88 15.73
C PRO A 318 19.79 -14.13 15.07
N ALA A 319 19.14 -14.66 14.04
CA ALA A 319 19.64 -15.82 13.29
C ALA A 319 20.86 -15.50 12.41
N GLN A 320 20.97 -14.27 11.92
CA GLN A 320 22.13 -13.81 11.15
C GLN A 320 23.29 -13.47 12.09
N ALA A 321 23.01 -12.97 13.31
CA ALA A 321 24.01 -12.70 14.32
C ALA A 321 24.74 -13.99 14.75
N GLU A 322 24.04 -15.11 14.91
CA GLU A 322 24.65 -16.42 15.17
C GLU A 322 25.67 -16.81 14.08
N LYS A 323 25.38 -16.47 12.81
CA LYS A 323 26.27 -16.80 11.68
C LYS A 323 27.56 -15.97 11.64
N VAL A 324 27.57 -14.78 12.24
CA VAL A 324 28.76 -13.94 12.36
C VAL A 324 29.50 -14.13 13.70
N GLY A 325 29.17 -15.20 14.44
CA GLY A 325 29.91 -15.63 15.62
C GLY A 325 29.41 -15.07 16.96
N ALA A 326 28.20 -14.49 16.99
CA ALA A 326 27.63 -14.03 18.25
C ALA A 326 27.28 -15.21 19.18
N ASP A 327 27.46 -15.00 20.49
CA ASP A 327 27.16 -15.99 21.50
C ASP A 327 25.66 -16.32 21.53
N LYS A 328 25.32 -17.60 21.39
CA LYS A 328 23.96 -18.09 21.29
C LYS A 328 23.16 -17.93 22.58
N ASP A 329 23.78 -18.07 23.71
CA ASP A 329 23.11 -17.94 25.00
C ASP A 329 22.89 -16.46 25.33
N ALA A 330 23.82 -15.59 24.98
CA ALA A 330 23.63 -14.15 25.03
C ALA A 330 22.48 -13.70 24.12
N ILE A 331 22.39 -14.20 22.86
CA ILE A 331 21.25 -13.93 21.97
C ILE A 331 19.94 -14.37 22.62
N ASN A 332 19.88 -15.61 23.12
CA ASN A 332 18.66 -16.14 23.72
C ASN A 332 18.20 -15.40 24.97
N SER A 333 19.12 -14.73 25.69
CA SER A 333 18.78 -13.93 26.87
C SER A 333 18.07 -12.62 26.57
N ILE A 334 18.20 -12.09 25.33
CA ILE A 334 17.66 -10.77 24.95
C ILE A 334 16.63 -10.83 23.83
N VAL A 335 16.54 -11.92 23.05
CA VAL A 335 15.54 -12.01 22.00
C VAL A 335 14.13 -12.12 22.57
N VAL A 336 13.21 -11.45 21.93
CA VAL A 336 11.78 -11.60 22.18
C VAL A 336 11.16 -12.55 21.15
N ARG A 337 10.18 -13.33 21.57
CA ARG A 337 9.37 -14.20 20.70
C ARG A 337 7.92 -13.79 20.86
N PRO A 338 7.49 -12.74 20.14
CA PRO A 338 6.10 -12.32 20.22
C PRO A 338 5.20 -13.50 19.84
N PRO A 339 4.12 -13.76 20.59
CA PRO A 339 3.21 -14.86 20.28
C PRO A 339 2.60 -14.67 18.90
N ARG A 340 2.59 -15.72 18.11
CA ARG A 340 1.83 -15.77 16.86
C ARG A 340 0.47 -16.37 17.14
N LYS A 341 -0.55 -15.62 16.76
CA LYS A 341 -1.94 -16.06 16.83
C LYS A 341 -2.31 -16.76 15.53
N GLY A 342 -2.78 -17.98 15.62
CA GLY A 342 -3.19 -18.80 14.49
C GLY A 342 -4.53 -19.48 14.75
N PHE A 343 -5.02 -20.20 13.75
CA PHE A 343 -6.21 -21.02 13.86
C PHE A 343 -5.82 -22.49 14.02
N LYS A 344 -6.53 -23.19 14.93
CA LYS A 344 -6.48 -24.63 15.05
C LYS A 344 -7.86 -25.19 14.71
N PHE A 345 -7.90 -26.15 13.81
CA PHE A 345 -9.11 -26.87 13.43
C PHE A 345 -9.26 -28.08 14.36
N ILE A 346 -10.44 -28.28 14.90
CA ILE A 346 -10.82 -29.37 15.83
C ILE A 346 -11.93 -30.21 15.24
#